data_39bcf9733eaef814506f17bd0764c1ac
#
_entry.id   39bcf9733eaef814506f17bd0764c1ac
#
_cell.length_a   1.000
_cell.length_b   1.000
_cell.length_c   1.000
_cell.angle_alpha   90.00
_cell.angle_beta   90.00
_cell.angle_gamma   90.00
#
_symmetry.space_group_name_H-M   'P 1'
#
loop_
_entity.id
_entity.type
_entity.pdbx_description
1 polymer ?
#
loop_
_entity_poly.entity_id
_entity_poly.type
_entity_poly.pdbx_seq_one_letter_code
_entity_poly.pdbx_strand_id
1 'polypeptide(L)'
;MKEIEFNLLDEKWILARKSDCTVDELSLTDALLKAHEYVELAGELPTQDVAVLRLMLAVLHTVFSRYSPDGEEWPLEEPEDAEERWKELWTAGRLPEKPIRDYLESVHERFWIFHPERPFYQALSVNTDETASVFSASKLNSAIAESNNKPRLFAARSGEEKERLTNSEAARWLLHVNAFDDSSNERGKSKKINASSGKKLAGIGWLGNLGIIAVHGKNLFEDLLLNYIALNYGGNSVWEEEKPIWEEKVRSRPRNRHAG
;
A
#
# COMPACT_ATOMS: atom_id res chain seq x y z
N MET A 1 2.43 -25.71 -13.63
CA MET A 1 2.03 -24.31 -13.28
C MET A 1 3.08 -23.78 -12.34
N LYS A 2 3.58 -22.54 -12.51
CA LYS A 2 4.37 -21.91 -11.44
C LYS A 2 3.45 -21.75 -10.25
N GLU A 3 3.92 -22.18 -9.09
CA GLU A 3 3.22 -21.98 -7.84
C GLU A 3 3.06 -20.49 -7.61
N ILE A 4 1.87 -20.05 -7.19
CA ILE A 4 1.62 -18.64 -6.85
C ILE A 4 2.23 -18.47 -5.47
N GLU A 5 3.20 -17.57 -5.36
CA GLU A 5 3.97 -17.38 -4.14
C GLU A 5 3.68 -16.00 -3.54
N PHE A 6 3.76 -15.93 -2.23
CA PHE A 6 3.75 -14.72 -1.41
C PHE A 6 2.43 -13.96 -1.40
N ASN A 7 1.52 -14.37 -0.52
CA ASN A 7 0.31 -13.65 -0.20
C ASN A 7 0.55 -12.65 0.95
N LEU A 8 0.21 -11.39 0.74
CA LEU A 8 0.43 -10.33 1.72
C LEU A 8 -0.41 -10.47 3.00
N LEU A 9 -1.48 -11.26 2.96
CA LEU A 9 -2.33 -11.51 4.13
C LEU A 9 -1.72 -12.55 5.07
N ASP A 10 -0.93 -13.49 4.54
CA ASP A 10 -0.42 -14.63 5.27
C ASP A 10 1.08 -14.54 5.55
N GLU A 11 1.85 -14.10 4.54
CA GLU A 11 3.29 -14.04 4.62
C GLU A 11 3.77 -12.80 5.39
N LYS A 12 4.90 -12.94 6.08
CA LYS A 12 5.47 -11.86 6.87
C LYS A 12 6.22 -10.88 6.01
N TRP A 13 5.90 -9.58 6.13
CA TRP A 13 6.53 -8.51 5.35
C TRP A 13 6.44 -7.11 5.98
N ILE A 14 5.56 -6.89 6.94
CA ILE A 14 5.40 -5.61 7.64
C ILE A 14 6.31 -5.60 8.86
N LEU A 15 7.22 -4.66 8.92
CA LEU A 15 8.09 -4.47 10.08
C LEU A 15 7.38 -3.61 11.12
N ALA A 16 7.31 -4.09 12.35
CA ALA A 16 6.72 -3.37 13.47
C ALA A 16 7.59 -3.50 14.74
N ARG A 17 7.74 -2.41 15.46
CA ARG A 17 8.59 -2.29 16.63
C ARG A 17 7.79 -2.46 17.92
N LYS A 18 8.29 -3.28 18.82
CA LYS A 18 7.77 -3.46 20.19
C LYS A 18 8.34 -2.42 21.15
N SER A 19 7.75 -2.36 22.35
CA SER A 19 8.20 -1.45 23.42
C SER A 19 9.61 -1.76 23.94
N ASP A 20 10.09 -2.99 23.79
CA ASP A 20 11.46 -3.40 24.11
C ASP A 20 12.47 -3.10 22.98
N CYS A 21 12.06 -2.36 21.97
CA CYS A 21 12.82 -2.01 20.78
C CYS A 21 13.12 -3.19 19.83
N THR A 22 12.59 -4.39 20.06
CA THR A 22 12.68 -5.46 19.07
C THR A 22 11.74 -5.19 17.89
N VAL A 23 12.12 -5.65 16.71
CA VAL A 23 11.33 -5.52 15.49
C VAL A 23 10.90 -6.91 15.03
N ASP A 24 9.61 -7.10 14.90
CA ASP A 24 9.04 -8.30 14.30
C ASP A 24 8.63 -8.03 12.86
N GLU A 25 8.57 -9.07 12.07
CA GLU A 25 7.97 -9.07 10.74
C GLU A 25 6.62 -9.77 10.79
N LEU A 26 5.56 -9.09 10.34
CA LEU A 26 4.17 -9.50 10.45
C LEU A 26 3.52 -9.62 9.06
N SER A 27 2.51 -10.46 8.94
CA SER A 27 1.58 -10.41 7.81
C SER A 27 0.65 -9.20 7.93
N LEU A 28 -0.05 -8.84 6.86
CA LEU A 28 -1.04 -7.75 6.92
C LEU A 28 -2.15 -8.06 7.94
N THR A 29 -2.61 -9.32 7.97
CA THR A 29 -3.62 -9.76 8.94
C THR A 29 -3.12 -9.60 10.37
N ASP A 30 -1.91 -10.10 10.66
CA ASP A 30 -1.33 -9.99 11.99
C ASP A 30 -1.03 -8.55 12.40
N ALA A 31 -0.54 -7.71 11.48
CA ALA A 31 -0.24 -6.31 11.75
C ALA A 31 -1.51 -5.53 12.14
N LEU A 32 -2.65 -5.85 11.54
CA LEU A 32 -3.94 -5.27 11.92
C LEU A 32 -4.40 -5.80 13.29
N LEU A 33 -4.49 -7.11 13.45
CA LEU A 33 -5.09 -7.72 14.65
C LEU A 33 -4.25 -7.54 15.91
N LYS A 34 -2.92 -7.44 15.76
CA LYS A 34 -1.96 -7.25 16.86
C LYS A 34 -1.44 -5.81 16.97
N ALA A 35 -2.05 -4.85 16.27
CA ALA A 35 -1.59 -3.46 16.25
C ALA A 35 -1.39 -2.86 17.66
N HIS A 36 -2.22 -3.26 18.64
CA HIS A 36 -2.12 -2.80 20.02
C HIS A 36 -0.88 -3.32 20.78
N GLU A 37 -0.19 -4.33 20.25
CA GLU A 37 1.02 -4.91 20.87
C GLU A 37 2.31 -4.22 20.38
N TYR A 38 2.25 -3.42 19.32
CA TYR A 38 3.39 -2.77 18.68
C TYR A 38 3.33 -1.25 18.86
N VAL A 39 4.49 -0.65 19.00
CA VAL A 39 4.59 0.81 19.19
C VAL A 39 4.35 1.54 17.88
N GLU A 40 5.01 1.09 16.80
CA GLU A 40 4.94 1.75 15.48
C GLU A 40 5.40 0.80 14.36
N LEU A 41 5.18 1.20 13.12
CA LEU A 41 5.84 0.60 11.96
C LEU A 41 7.35 0.93 12.00
N ALA A 42 8.17 0.05 11.45
CA ALA A 42 9.62 0.14 11.54
C ALA A 42 10.32 -0.25 10.23
N GLY A 43 9.82 0.24 9.11
CA GLY A 43 10.40 0.02 7.79
C GLY A 43 11.74 0.71 7.58
N GLU A 44 12.28 0.55 6.38
CA GLU A 44 13.60 1.10 6.03
C GLU A 44 13.59 2.63 5.88
N LEU A 45 12.43 3.23 5.58
CA LEU A 45 12.23 4.68 5.47
C LEU A 45 10.87 5.10 6.05
N PRO A 46 10.75 6.28 6.66
CA PRO A 46 9.46 6.79 7.14
C PRO A 46 8.39 6.87 6.04
N THR A 47 8.78 7.15 4.80
CA THR A 47 7.86 7.16 3.64
C THR A 47 7.38 5.75 3.28
N GLN A 48 8.17 4.72 3.54
CA GLN A 48 7.75 3.33 3.39
C GLN A 48 6.68 2.97 4.43
N ASP A 49 6.87 3.40 5.68
CA ASP A 49 5.90 3.19 6.75
C ASP A 49 4.56 3.88 6.45
N VAL A 50 4.60 5.09 5.91
CA VAL A 50 3.37 5.79 5.46
C VAL A 50 2.66 5.02 4.35
N ALA A 51 3.38 4.43 3.41
CA ALA A 51 2.77 3.64 2.34
C ALA A 51 2.10 2.37 2.89
N VAL A 52 2.73 1.70 3.86
CA VAL A 52 2.16 0.54 4.56
C VAL A 52 0.95 0.95 5.40
N LEU A 53 1.08 2.02 6.21
CA LEU A 53 -0.01 2.55 7.02
C LEU A 53 -1.26 2.84 6.18
N ARG A 54 -1.09 3.41 5.00
CA ARG A 54 -2.19 3.68 4.08
C ARG A 54 -2.89 2.42 3.57
N LEU A 55 -2.14 1.35 3.30
CA LEU A 55 -2.76 0.07 2.95
C LEU A 55 -3.61 -0.46 4.12
N MET A 56 -3.06 -0.40 5.34
CA MET A 56 -3.79 -0.82 6.55
C MET A 56 -5.05 0.03 6.75
N LEU A 57 -4.94 1.36 6.59
CA LEU A 57 -6.09 2.28 6.65
C LEU A 57 -7.13 1.97 5.58
N ALA A 58 -6.73 1.63 4.36
CA ALA A 58 -7.66 1.28 3.30
C ALA A 58 -8.45 0.00 3.63
N VAL A 59 -7.83 -0.97 4.30
CA VAL A 59 -8.55 -2.13 4.84
C VAL A 59 -9.56 -1.71 5.90
N LEU A 60 -9.13 -0.89 6.89
CA LEU A 60 -10.02 -0.43 7.96
C LEU A 60 -11.21 0.37 7.42
N HIS A 61 -10.96 1.28 6.47
CA HIS A 61 -12.03 2.04 5.80
C HIS A 61 -13.04 1.11 5.13
N THR A 62 -12.56 0.10 4.42
CA THR A 62 -13.43 -0.84 3.71
C THR A 62 -14.24 -1.70 4.66
N VAL A 63 -13.64 -2.17 5.74
CA VAL A 63 -14.31 -3.01 6.74
C VAL A 63 -15.33 -2.18 7.52
N PHE A 64 -14.88 -1.10 8.14
CA PHE A 64 -15.71 -0.36 9.10
C PHE A 64 -16.65 0.67 8.47
N SER A 65 -16.61 0.86 7.17
CA SER A 65 -17.70 1.52 6.45
C SER A 65 -18.89 0.60 6.17
N ARG A 66 -18.71 -0.73 6.29
CA ARG A 66 -19.73 -1.73 5.91
C ARG A 66 -20.20 -2.59 7.07
N TYR A 67 -19.33 -2.83 8.04
CA TYR A 67 -19.58 -3.77 9.14
C TYR A 67 -19.38 -3.11 10.50
N SER A 68 -20.19 -3.56 11.47
CA SER A 68 -19.99 -3.22 12.88
C SER A 68 -18.75 -3.91 13.47
N PRO A 69 -18.26 -3.51 14.65
CA PRO A 69 -17.20 -4.23 15.35
C PRO A 69 -17.54 -5.70 15.64
N ASP A 70 -18.79 -6.06 15.77
CA ASP A 70 -19.26 -7.43 15.98
C ASP A 70 -19.31 -8.24 14.66
N GLY A 71 -19.11 -7.58 13.52
CA GLY A 71 -19.09 -8.18 12.19
C GLY A 71 -20.48 -8.35 11.56
N GLU A 72 -21.48 -7.64 12.05
CA GLU A 72 -22.77 -7.53 11.41
C GLU A 72 -22.71 -6.51 10.26
N GLU A 73 -23.44 -6.75 9.17
CA GLU A 73 -23.56 -5.80 8.07
C GLU A 73 -24.34 -4.57 8.54
N TRP A 74 -23.61 -3.49 8.74
CA TRP A 74 -24.14 -2.20 9.16
C TRP A 74 -23.36 -1.09 8.49
N PRO A 75 -23.71 -0.75 7.22
CA PRO A 75 -23.05 0.31 6.50
C PRO A 75 -23.25 1.67 7.20
N LEU A 76 -22.26 2.53 7.07
CA LEU A 76 -22.39 3.91 7.56
C LEU A 76 -23.32 4.68 6.59
N GLU A 77 -24.38 5.25 7.12
CA GLU A 77 -25.36 6.03 6.37
C GLU A 77 -25.24 7.53 6.68
N GLU A 78 -25.04 7.86 7.95
CA GLU A 78 -24.99 9.24 8.44
C GLU A 78 -23.63 9.53 9.10
N PRO A 79 -23.22 10.81 9.19
CA PRO A 79 -21.97 11.19 9.85
C PRO A 79 -21.86 10.74 11.32
N GLU A 80 -22.99 10.70 12.00
CA GLU A 80 -23.09 10.25 13.40
C GLU A 80 -22.68 8.78 13.54
N ASP A 81 -23.03 7.91 12.57
CA ASP A 81 -22.64 6.50 12.57
C ASP A 81 -21.11 6.35 12.51
N ALA A 82 -20.44 7.19 11.72
CA ALA A 82 -19.00 7.17 11.61
C ALA A 82 -18.32 7.60 12.92
N GLU A 83 -18.86 8.59 13.62
CA GLU A 83 -18.35 9.04 14.91
C GLU A 83 -18.57 7.98 15.98
N GLU A 84 -19.75 7.34 16.02
CA GLU A 84 -20.06 6.26 16.95
C GLU A 84 -19.14 5.07 16.71
N ARG A 85 -18.99 4.64 15.44
CA ARG A 85 -18.11 3.55 15.03
C ARG A 85 -16.66 3.80 15.47
N TRP A 86 -16.17 5.02 15.27
CA TRP A 86 -14.82 5.38 15.70
C TRP A 86 -14.67 5.29 17.23
N LYS A 87 -15.68 5.78 18.00
CA LYS A 87 -15.67 5.72 19.47
C LYS A 87 -15.71 4.28 20.00
N GLU A 88 -16.49 3.42 19.35
CA GLU A 88 -16.55 1.99 19.68
C GLU A 88 -15.18 1.32 19.50
N LEU A 89 -14.57 1.52 18.33
CA LEU A 89 -13.24 1.00 18.02
C LEU A 89 -12.18 1.51 19.01
N TRP A 90 -12.18 2.81 19.28
CA TRP A 90 -11.25 3.43 20.22
C TRP A 90 -11.39 2.85 21.63
N THR A 91 -12.62 2.71 22.10
CA THR A 91 -12.93 2.20 23.43
C THR A 91 -12.54 0.73 23.60
N ALA A 92 -12.62 -0.06 22.52
CA ALA A 92 -12.20 -1.46 22.52
C ALA A 92 -10.68 -1.64 22.74
N GLY A 93 -9.86 -0.63 22.44
CA GLY A 93 -8.41 -0.65 22.65
C GLY A 93 -7.65 -1.63 21.76
N ARG A 94 -8.32 -2.30 20.84
CA ARG A 94 -7.80 -3.21 19.83
C ARG A 94 -8.77 -3.36 18.67
N LEU A 95 -8.28 -3.72 17.50
CA LEU A 95 -9.13 -3.94 16.34
C LEU A 95 -9.94 -5.25 16.49
N PRO A 96 -11.25 -5.24 16.15
CA PRO A 96 -12.09 -6.43 16.17
C PRO A 96 -11.62 -7.48 15.17
N GLU A 97 -11.44 -8.70 15.63
CA GLU A 97 -10.88 -9.78 14.81
C GLU A 97 -11.84 -10.26 13.72
N LYS A 98 -13.10 -10.52 14.09
CA LYS A 98 -14.08 -11.16 13.19
C LYS A 98 -14.29 -10.39 11.89
N PRO A 99 -14.71 -9.11 11.88
CA PRO A 99 -14.98 -8.41 10.63
C PRO A 99 -13.75 -8.23 9.75
N ILE A 100 -12.56 -8.08 10.34
CA ILE A 100 -11.31 -7.95 9.59
C ILE A 100 -10.95 -9.29 8.92
N ARG A 101 -11.00 -10.41 9.66
CA ARG A 101 -10.70 -11.73 9.07
C ARG A 101 -11.68 -12.10 7.98
N ASP A 102 -12.97 -11.98 8.24
CA ASP A 102 -14.02 -12.34 7.29
C ASP A 102 -13.86 -11.54 5.99
N TYR A 103 -13.56 -10.24 6.10
CA TYR A 103 -13.30 -9.42 4.94
C TYR A 103 -12.03 -9.82 4.19
N LEU A 104 -10.90 -9.94 4.87
CA LEU A 104 -9.62 -10.28 4.25
C LEU A 104 -9.67 -11.66 3.58
N GLU A 105 -10.34 -12.64 4.19
CA GLU A 105 -10.56 -13.96 3.58
C GLU A 105 -11.37 -13.84 2.29
N SER A 106 -12.40 -13.01 2.25
CA SER A 106 -13.23 -12.80 1.06
C SER A 106 -12.44 -12.22 -0.14
N VAL A 107 -11.35 -11.54 0.11
CA VAL A 107 -10.50 -10.89 -0.92
C VAL A 107 -9.10 -11.52 -1.01
N HIS A 108 -8.85 -12.64 -0.33
CA HIS A 108 -7.55 -13.30 -0.21
C HIS A 108 -6.83 -13.47 -1.56
N GLU A 109 -7.53 -13.93 -2.58
CA GLU A 109 -7.00 -14.13 -3.94
C GLU A 109 -6.52 -12.86 -4.64
N ARG A 110 -6.71 -11.70 -4.03
CA ARG A 110 -6.31 -10.41 -4.60
C ARG A 110 -4.99 -9.89 -4.02
N PHE A 111 -4.41 -10.57 -3.04
CA PHE A 111 -3.22 -10.12 -2.31
C PHE A 111 -1.93 -10.88 -2.67
N TRP A 112 -1.95 -11.65 -3.75
CA TRP A 112 -0.76 -12.34 -4.27
C TRP A 112 0.13 -11.39 -5.07
N ILE A 113 1.41 -11.25 -4.68
CA ILE A 113 2.39 -10.41 -5.40
C ILE A 113 2.74 -11.00 -6.76
N PHE A 114 2.92 -12.32 -6.85
CA PHE A 114 3.37 -12.99 -8.07
C PHE A 114 2.25 -13.70 -8.84
N HIS A 115 1.01 -13.22 -8.68
CA HIS A 115 -0.11 -13.79 -9.43
C HIS A 115 0.05 -13.52 -10.94
N PRO A 116 -0.05 -14.53 -11.81
CA PRO A 116 0.22 -14.40 -13.25
C PRO A 116 -0.78 -13.50 -13.98
N GLU A 117 -2.00 -13.39 -13.48
CA GLU A 117 -3.09 -12.62 -14.10
C GLU A 117 -3.52 -11.39 -13.31
N ARG A 118 -3.27 -11.37 -12.01
CA ARG A 118 -3.77 -10.31 -11.11
C ARG A 118 -2.77 -10.02 -9.99
N PRO A 119 -1.53 -9.66 -10.30
CA PRO A 119 -0.55 -9.37 -9.26
C PRO A 119 -0.96 -8.10 -8.50
N PHE A 120 -0.84 -8.16 -7.18
CA PHE A 120 -1.20 -7.06 -6.31
C PHE A 120 -0.41 -5.78 -6.65
N TYR A 121 -1.11 -4.65 -6.83
CA TYR A 121 -0.54 -3.32 -7.12
C TYR A 121 0.37 -3.26 -8.35
N GLN A 122 0.25 -4.18 -9.28
CA GLN A 122 1.06 -4.22 -10.50
C GLN A 122 0.18 -4.22 -11.74
N ALA A 123 0.66 -3.56 -12.80
CA ALA A 123 -0.04 -3.51 -14.07
C ALA A 123 0.27 -4.77 -14.90
N LEU A 124 -0.78 -5.43 -15.38
CA LEU A 124 -0.63 -6.50 -16.36
C LEU A 124 -0.26 -5.95 -17.74
N SER A 125 0.44 -6.77 -18.51
CA SER A 125 0.70 -6.52 -19.94
C SER A 125 1.48 -5.23 -20.21
N VAL A 126 2.37 -4.85 -19.30
CA VAL A 126 3.41 -3.90 -19.63
C VAL A 126 4.34 -4.59 -20.63
N ASN A 127 4.04 -4.39 -21.91
CA ASN A 127 4.89 -4.89 -22.98
C ASN A 127 6.20 -4.10 -22.91
N THR A 128 7.23 -4.70 -22.38
CA THR A 128 8.58 -4.21 -22.55
C THR A 128 8.92 -4.49 -24.03
N ASP A 129 8.96 -3.45 -24.87
CA ASP A 129 9.57 -3.57 -26.19
C ASP A 129 10.96 -4.18 -26.01
N GLU A 130 11.46 -4.93 -26.99
CA GLU A 130 12.81 -5.55 -26.99
C GLU A 130 13.94 -4.55 -26.66
N THR A 131 13.64 -3.26 -26.77
CA THR A 131 14.54 -2.14 -26.46
C THR A 131 14.30 -1.53 -25.06
N ALA A 132 13.36 -2.03 -24.28
CA ALA A 132 13.11 -1.53 -22.94
C ALA A 132 14.27 -1.95 -22.02
N SER A 133 14.77 -1.00 -21.24
CA SER A 133 15.76 -1.31 -20.21
C SER A 133 15.07 -2.05 -19.08
N VAL A 134 15.52 -3.27 -18.82
CA VAL A 134 15.14 -4.00 -17.61
C VAL A 134 16.09 -3.57 -16.50
N PHE A 135 15.55 -3.12 -15.41
CA PHE A 135 16.32 -2.72 -14.23
C PHE A 135 16.25 -3.82 -13.18
N SER A 136 17.29 -3.90 -12.36
CA SER A 136 17.33 -4.82 -11.24
C SER A 136 16.49 -4.30 -10.06
N ALA A 137 16.41 -5.12 -9.02
CA ALA A 137 15.75 -4.79 -7.77
C ALA A 137 16.27 -3.50 -7.10
N SER A 138 17.51 -3.08 -7.42
CA SER A 138 18.09 -1.83 -6.93
C SER A 138 17.29 -0.58 -7.33
N LYS A 139 16.51 -0.65 -8.42
CA LYS A 139 15.64 0.47 -8.82
C LYS A 139 14.31 0.52 -8.07
N LEU A 140 13.89 -0.59 -7.49
CA LEU A 140 12.71 -0.63 -6.65
C LEU A 140 13.02 -0.07 -5.24
N ASN A 141 14.23 -0.29 -4.75
CA ASN A 141 14.66 0.12 -3.42
C ASN A 141 15.10 1.59 -3.39
N SER A 142 14.20 2.48 -2.96
CA SER A 142 14.48 3.93 -2.87
C SER A 142 15.54 4.29 -1.84
N ALA A 143 15.86 3.42 -0.89
CA ALA A 143 16.97 3.65 0.05
C ALA A 143 18.33 3.55 -0.64
N ILE A 144 18.44 2.80 -1.73
CA ILE A 144 19.64 2.68 -2.54
C ILE A 144 19.76 3.85 -3.51
N ALA A 145 18.68 4.23 -4.19
CA ALA A 145 18.47 5.34 -5.13
C ALA A 145 19.76 5.91 -5.77
N GLU A 146 20.52 5.05 -6.42
CA GLU A 146 21.75 5.41 -7.12
C GLU A 146 21.47 5.63 -8.61
N SER A 147 22.10 6.62 -9.22
CA SER A 147 22.22 6.70 -10.66
C SER A 147 23.60 6.22 -11.11
N ASN A 148 23.72 5.78 -12.33
CA ASN A 148 25.01 5.33 -12.90
C ASN A 148 26.11 6.38 -12.78
N ASN A 149 25.74 7.65 -12.64
CA ASN A 149 26.67 8.78 -12.55
C ASN A 149 26.84 9.34 -11.14
N LYS A 150 26.06 8.87 -10.19
CA LYS A 150 26.06 9.39 -8.81
C LYS A 150 25.87 8.24 -7.80
N PRO A 151 26.91 7.40 -7.60
CA PRO A 151 26.84 6.39 -6.54
C PRO A 151 26.73 7.09 -5.18
N ARG A 152 25.92 6.55 -4.28
CA ARG A 152 25.87 7.04 -2.90
C ARG A 152 27.14 6.66 -2.17
N LEU A 153 27.71 7.63 -1.46
CA LEU A 153 28.91 7.42 -0.65
C LEU A 153 28.64 6.44 0.51
N PHE A 154 27.43 6.50 1.08
CA PHE A 154 26.98 5.63 2.16
C PHE A 154 25.68 4.96 1.75
N ALA A 155 25.79 3.78 1.15
CA ALA A 155 24.62 2.95 0.83
C ALA A 155 24.46 1.87 1.92
N ALA A 156 23.21 1.59 2.29
CA ALA A 156 22.89 0.52 3.25
C ALA A 156 23.26 -0.87 2.72
N ARG A 157 23.40 -1.00 1.39
CA ARG A 157 23.73 -2.25 0.70
C ARG A 157 24.89 -2.03 -0.29
N SER A 158 25.70 -3.06 -0.50
CA SER A 158 26.86 -3.03 -1.40
C SER A 158 26.89 -4.28 -2.30
N GLY A 159 27.61 -4.18 -3.41
CA GLY A 159 27.83 -5.33 -4.31
C GLY A 159 26.52 -5.95 -4.81
N GLU A 160 26.47 -7.28 -4.84
CA GLU A 160 25.31 -8.04 -5.32
C GLU A 160 24.06 -7.89 -4.47
N GLU A 161 24.19 -7.51 -3.21
CA GLU A 161 23.05 -7.30 -2.32
C GLU A 161 22.15 -6.13 -2.76
N LYS A 162 22.69 -5.20 -3.56
CA LYS A 162 21.89 -4.14 -4.16
C LYS A 162 20.91 -4.66 -5.22
N GLU A 163 21.25 -5.76 -5.86
CA GLU A 163 20.54 -6.30 -7.01
C GLU A 163 19.46 -7.31 -6.62
N ARG A 164 19.30 -7.59 -5.33
CA ARG A 164 18.38 -8.59 -4.81
C ARG A 164 17.51 -8.01 -3.70
N LEU A 165 16.25 -8.42 -3.69
CA LEU A 165 15.30 -8.19 -2.62
C LEU A 165 14.68 -9.52 -2.21
N THR A 166 14.42 -9.70 -0.93
CA THR A 166 13.51 -10.75 -0.46
C THR A 166 12.08 -10.42 -0.91
N ASN A 167 11.18 -11.38 -0.88
CA ASN A 167 9.78 -11.14 -1.22
C ASN A 167 9.15 -10.12 -0.27
N SER A 168 9.51 -10.15 1.00
CA SER A 168 9.02 -9.21 2.00
C SER A 168 9.52 -7.78 1.75
N GLU A 169 10.79 -7.60 1.42
CA GLU A 169 11.33 -6.30 1.01
C GLU A 169 10.68 -5.80 -0.27
N ALA A 170 10.50 -6.68 -1.25
CA ALA A 170 9.83 -6.34 -2.51
C ALA A 170 8.39 -5.88 -2.27
N ALA A 171 7.67 -6.47 -1.33
CA ALA A 171 6.33 -6.06 -0.92
C ALA A 171 6.31 -4.62 -0.39
N ARG A 172 7.19 -4.31 0.55
CA ARG A 172 7.31 -2.95 1.12
C ARG A 172 7.69 -1.91 0.07
N TRP A 173 8.69 -2.22 -0.76
CA TRP A 173 9.14 -1.30 -1.80
C TRP A 173 8.13 -1.15 -2.94
N LEU A 174 7.34 -2.17 -3.26
CA LEU A 174 6.25 -2.08 -4.23
C LEU A 174 5.21 -1.04 -3.79
N LEU A 175 4.81 -1.06 -2.53
CA LEU A 175 3.88 -0.06 -1.98
C LEU A 175 4.50 1.34 -2.00
N HIS A 176 5.76 1.45 -1.59
CA HIS A 176 6.48 2.72 -1.57
C HIS A 176 6.58 3.34 -2.97
N VAL A 177 6.97 2.56 -3.98
CA VAL A 177 7.10 3.03 -5.36
C VAL A 177 5.75 3.50 -5.90
N ASN A 178 4.68 2.74 -5.68
CA ASN A 178 3.35 3.17 -6.10
C ASN A 178 2.90 4.49 -5.43
N ALA A 179 3.38 4.76 -4.22
CA ALA A 179 3.04 5.96 -3.47
C ALA A 179 3.90 7.17 -3.84
N PHE A 180 5.21 6.99 -4.04
CA PHE A 180 6.18 8.08 -4.04
C PHE A 180 7.08 8.13 -5.27
N ASP A 181 7.05 7.14 -6.17
CA ASP A 181 8.00 7.13 -7.29
C ASP A 181 7.83 8.34 -8.22
N ASP A 182 8.96 8.81 -8.73
CA ASP A 182 9.04 9.93 -9.65
C ASP A 182 9.10 9.42 -11.09
N SER A 183 8.17 9.85 -11.93
CA SER A 183 8.16 9.55 -13.35
C SER A 183 9.33 10.15 -14.15
N SER A 184 10.23 10.88 -13.51
CA SER A 184 11.37 11.52 -14.17
C SER A 184 12.30 10.54 -14.87
N ASN A 185 12.32 9.29 -14.46
CA ASN A 185 13.12 8.22 -15.05
C ASN A 185 12.45 7.51 -16.22
N GLU A 186 11.19 7.77 -16.53
CA GLU A 186 10.47 7.21 -17.66
C GLU A 186 10.82 7.86 -19.02
N ARG A 187 11.96 8.51 -19.14
CA ARG A 187 12.48 8.97 -20.45
C ARG A 187 12.80 7.84 -21.42
N GLY A 188 12.68 6.61 -20.98
CA GLY A 188 12.83 5.42 -21.75
C GLY A 188 11.57 5.05 -22.52
N LYS A 189 11.35 5.62 -23.71
CA LYS A 189 10.64 4.94 -24.80
C LYS A 189 9.14 4.60 -24.64
N SER A 190 8.41 5.29 -23.82
CA SER A 190 6.94 5.31 -23.89
C SER A 190 6.42 6.14 -25.08
N LYS A 191 7.14 6.13 -26.22
CA LYS A 191 6.71 6.82 -27.44
C LYS A 191 5.32 6.42 -27.92
N LYS A 192 4.87 5.21 -27.61
CA LYS A 192 3.54 4.72 -28.01
C LYS A 192 2.41 5.13 -27.07
N ILE A 193 2.69 5.46 -25.83
CA ILE A 193 1.66 5.90 -24.88
C ILE A 193 1.43 7.41 -24.98
N ASN A 194 2.41 8.18 -25.42
CA ASN A 194 2.37 9.64 -25.53
C ASN A 194 2.63 10.20 -26.91
N ALA A 195 2.38 9.46 -27.97
CA ALA A 195 2.67 9.89 -29.34
C ALA A 195 1.95 11.19 -29.76
N SER A 196 0.95 11.64 -29.02
CA SER A 196 0.13 12.80 -29.42
C SER A 196 0.42 14.11 -28.69
N SER A 197 1.19 14.14 -27.62
CA SER A 197 1.27 15.38 -26.83
C SER A 197 2.66 15.90 -26.47
N GLY A 198 3.71 15.11 -26.66
CA GLY A 198 5.06 15.52 -26.20
C GLY A 198 5.15 15.85 -24.69
N LYS A 199 4.09 15.64 -23.95
CA LYS A 199 4.03 15.87 -22.50
C LYS A 199 4.50 14.63 -21.79
N LYS A 200 5.31 14.79 -20.74
CA LYS A 200 5.64 13.74 -19.79
C LYS A 200 4.33 13.16 -19.26
N LEU A 201 4.23 11.83 -19.17
CA LEU A 201 3.22 11.23 -18.32
C LEU A 201 3.44 11.77 -16.90
N ALA A 202 2.44 12.42 -16.38
CA ALA A 202 2.41 12.77 -14.99
C ALA A 202 2.24 11.47 -14.20
N GLY A 203 3.30 10.97 -13.64
CA GLY A 203 3.32 9.71 -12.92
C GLY A 203 4.20 9.78 -11.70
N ILE A 204 4.17 10.90 -11.01
CA ILE A 204 4.61 10.88 -9.62
C ILE A 204 3.58 10.05 -8.88
N GLY A 205 4.04 9.07 -8.09
CA GLY A 205 3.20 8.39 -7.14
C GLY A 205 2.39 9.45 -6.37
N TRP A 206 1.12 9.22 -6.24
CA TRP A 206 0.17 10.26 -5.84
C TRP A 206 0.44 10.92 -4.48
N LEU A 207 1.29 10.33 -3.64
CA LEU A 207 1.81 10.97 -2.43
C LEU A 207 3.07 11.81 -2.65
N GLY A 208 3.77 11.64 -3.76
CA GLY A 208 5.08 12.25 -3.99
C GLY A 208 5.07 13.79 -4.06
N ASN A 209 3.92 14.39 -4.34
CA ASN A 209 3.74 15.86 -4.36
C ASN A 209 3.01 16.41 -3.13
N LEU A 210 2.66 15.55 -2.18
CA LEU A 210 1.91 15.94 -0.99
C LEU A 210 2.83 15.99 0.23
N GLY A 211 2.66 17.02 1.04
CA GLY A 211 3.11 16.97 2.43
C GLY A 211 2.19 16.03 3.21
N ILE A 212 2.74 15.02 3.85
CA ILE A 212 1.96 14.04 4.59
C ILE A 212 2.12 14.33 6.08
N ILE A 213 0.98 14.42 6.74
CA ILE A 213 0.91 14.49 8.19
C ILE A 213 0.36 13.15 8.67
N ALA A 214 1.16 12.39 9.41
CA ALA A 214 0.74 11.22 10.14
C ALA A 214 0.68 11.55 11.63
N VAL A 215 -0.40 11.16 12.29
CA VAL A 215 -0.57 11.38 13.72
C VAL A 215 -0.17 10.09 14.44
N HIS A 216 0.66 10.23 15.48
CA HIS A 216 1.12 9.10 16.27
C HIS A 216 0.45 9.08 17.65
N GLY A 217 0.00 7.89 18.05
CA GLY A 217 -0.50 7.57 19.36
C GLY A 217 0.54 6.85 20.23
N LYS A 218 0.09 6.05 21.16
CA LYS A 218 0.95 5.26 22.06
C LYS A 218 1.38 3.93 21.45
N ASN A 219 0.65 3.45 20.46
CA ASN A 219 0.88 2.19 19.78
C ASN A 219 0.29 2.25 18.35
N LEU A 220 0.60 1.25 17.54
CA LEU A 220 0.16 1.17 16.15
C LEU A 220 -1.38 1.14 16.00
N PHE A 221 -2.11 0.60 16.97
CA PHE A 221 -3.58 0.67 16.99
C PHE A 221 -4.08 2.12 17.10
N GLU A 222 -3.50 2.90 18.02
CA GLU A 222 -3.83 4.32 18.14
C GLU A 222 -3.41 5.10 16.88
N ASP A 223 -2.24 4.79 16.30
CA ASP A 223 -1.80 5.37 15.02
C ASP A 223 -2.84 5.14 13.92
N LEU A 224 -3.34 3.91 13.80
CA LEU A 224 -4.37 3.57 12.83
C LEU A 224 -5.64 4.38 13.05
N LEU A 225 -6.16 4.44 14.27
CA LEU A 225 -7.42 5.14 14.54
C LEU A 225 -7.29 6.67 14.48
N LEU A 226 -6.15 7.24 14.86
CA LEU A 226 -5.91 8.69 14.75
C LEU A 226 -5.78 9.16 13.30
N ASN A 227 -5.40 8.26 12.38
CA ASN A 227 -5.32 8.53 10.94
C ASN A 227 -6.51 7.96 10.16
N TYR A 228 -7.46 7.30 10.83
CA TYR A 228 -8.70 6.80 10.24
C TYR A 228 -9.71 7.94 10.13
N ILE A 229 -9.85 8.50 8.94
CA ILE A 229 -10.73 9.64 8.66
C ILE A 229 -11.94 9.13 7.90
N ALA A 230 -13.06 8.95 8.59
CA ALA A 230 -14.31 8.52 7.98
C ALA A 230 -15.16 9.69 7.47
N LEU A 231 -14.85 10.93 7.85
CA LEU A 231 -15.55 12.14 7.44
C LEU A 231 -14.57 13.12 6.80
N ASN A 232 -14.97 13.80 5.73
CA ASN A 232 -14.21 14.91 5.20
C ASN A 232 -14.45 16.22 5.99
N TYR A 233 -13.70 17.30 5.67
CA TYR A 233 -13.80 18.58 6.36
C TYR A 233 -15.22 19.20 6.40
N GLY A 234 -16.08 18.85 5.45
CA GLY A 234 -17.47 19.32 5.40
C GLY A 234 -18.46 18.44 6.15
N GLY A 235 -17.98 17.39 6.85
CA GLY A 235 -18.86 16.42 7.50
C GLY A 235 -19.54 15.46 6.54
N ASN A 236 -19.15 15.48 5.24
CA ASN A 236 -19.67 14.53 4.27
C ASN A 236 -18.94 13.19 4.39
N SER A 237 -19.62 12.12 4.05
CA SER A 237 -19.03 10.80 4.03
C SER A 237 -17.92 10.70 2.98
N VAL A 238 -16.89 9.90 3.28
CA VAL A 238 -15.83 9.55 2.32
C VAL A 238 -15.94 8.11 1.85
N TRP A 239 -17.01 7.39 2.22
CA TRP A 239 -17.18 5.95 1.97
C TRP A 239 -18.18 5.59 0.86
N GLU A 240 -18.94 6.56 0.33
CA GLU A 240 -20.10 6.28 -0.52
C GLU A 240 -19.77 5.68 -1.89
N GLU A 241 -18.61 5.98 -2.46
CA GLU A 241 -18.26 5.52 -3.81
C GLU A 241 -16.88 4.87 -3.92
N GLU A 242 -16.07 4.95 -2.90
CA GLU A 242 -14.69 4.48 -2.96
C GLU A 242 -14.59 2.97 -2.71
N LYS A 243 -14.08 2.27 -3.71
CA LYS A 243 -13.70 0.85 -3.58
C LYS A 243 -12.20 0.72 -3.60
N PRO A 244 -11.63 -0.12 -2.72
CA PRO A 244 -10.21 -0.39 -2.78
C PRO A 244 -9.86 -1.09 -4.10
N ILE A 245 -8.64 -0.86 -4.58
CA ILE A 245 -8.19 -1.36 -5.89
C ILE A 245 -8.29 -2.88 -6.02
N TRP A 246 -8.21 -3.61 -4.92
CA TRP A 246 -8.32 -5.06 -4.94
C TRP A 246 -9.77 -5.58 -5.11
N GLU A 247 -10.77 -4.74 -4.92
CA GLU A 247 -12.16 -5.04 -5.27
C GLU A 247 -12.51 -4.62 -6.70
N GLU A 248 -11.71 -3.75 -7.32
CA GLU A 248 -11.94 -3.36 -8.71
C GLU A 248 -11.67 -4.53 -9.66
N LYS A 249 -12.42 -4.56 -10.75
CA LYS A 249 -12.09 -5.46 -11.88
C LYS A 249 -10.71 -5.08 -12.40
N VAL A 250 -9.87 -6.07 -12.68
CA VAL A 250 -8.54 -5.84 -13.26
C VAL A 250 -8.69 -4.92 -14.46
N ARG A 251 -8.13 -3.73 -14.37
CA ARG A 251 -8.13 -2.79 -15.50
C ARG A 251 -7.18 -3.33 -16.56
N SER A 252 -7.73 -3.98 -17.57
CA SER A 252 -7.01 -4.09 -18.83
C SER A 252 -6.76 -2.65 -19.30
N ARG A 253 -5.51 -2.31 -19.66
CA ARG A 253 -5.02 -1.01 -20.19
C ARG A 253 -6.11 0.05 -20.34
N PRO A 254 -5.91 1.29 -19.92
CA PRO A 254 -6.86 2.36 -20.27
C PRO A 254 -6.98 2.37 -21.79
N ARG A 255 -8.14 1.98 -22.30
CA ARG A 255 -8.49 2.20 -23.71
C ARG A 255 -8.35 3.69 -23.94
N ASN A 256 -7.50 4.10 -24.86
CA ASN A 256 -7.44 5.47 -25.34
C ASN A 256 -8.88 5.97 -25.56
N ARG A 257 -9.36 6.82 -24.66
CA ARG A 257 -10.57 7.60 -24.89
C ARG A 257 -10.24 8.80 -25.78
N HIS A 258 -9.74 8.53 -26.98
CA HIS A 258 -9.68 9.50 -28.05
C HIS A 258 -9.69 8.74 -29.37
N ALA A 259 -10.87 8.26 -29.72
CA ALA A 259 -11.27 8.00 -31.08
C ALA A 259 -12.76 8.34 -31.15
N GLY A 260 -13.04 9.59 -31.53
CA GLY A 260 -14.32 10.16 -31.78
C GLY A 260 -14.15 11.65 -32.00
#